data_f0694a9f792995875a81db3cd443bfcc
#
_entry.id   f0694a9f792995875a81db3cd443bfcc
#
_cell.length_a   1.000
_cell.length_b   1.000
_cell.length_c   1.000
_cell.angle_alpha   90.00
_cell.angle_beta   90.00
_cell.angle_gamma   90.00
#
_symmetry.space_group_name_H-M   'P 1'
#
loop_
_entity.id
_entity.type
_entity.pdbx_description
1 polymer ?
#
loop_
_entity_poly.entity_id
_entity_poly.type
_entity_poly.pdbx_seq_one_letter_code
_entity_poly.pdbx_strand_id
1 'polypeptide(L)'
;MAKYLKFFTNRIFVTVIWFGLSFFAILKQALHQHINNYQIYKYTFINLVRQIDLYAPQPKFFEDSNHYGPVFGLIIAPFTLFPDGVGAVLWVMVNAWVLYQAILLLPFNTQQRSAVLLICAHELMTAAFNAQFNPMMTALIILSYVFVKRKNNFWAAFAIVLGTYVKLYGVVGLAFFFFADNKLKFILSLIFWGIVLFALPMVVSSPGFVMQSYYDWYMSLAEKNSSNAMSTMQDISVMGMIRRIFHYPQLSNLLVLLPGLALFATAYLRYKSFGQTAYQLLLLSSVLIFTVIFSTGSESPTYIIAFVGVGIWFVNLPRPVTAFEIGLLVFALLVTSLSPSDLFPKFINRQYIKPYALKALPCFIIWLKIVYEILTRKFDRQPVLAAV
;
A
#
# COMPACT_ATOMS: atom_id res chain seq x y z
N MET A 1 9.91 12.20 30.24
CA MET A 1 9.36 11.36 29.19
C MET A 1 8.28 12.10 28.37
N ALA A 2 7.23 12.70 28.98
CA ALA A 2 6.16 13.41 28.25
C ALA A 2 6.63 14.59 27.37
N LYS A 3 7.67 15.34 27.76
CA LYS A 3 8.24 16.46 26.98
C LYS A 3 8.90 16.00 25.68
N TYR A 4 9.61 14.87 25.71
CA TYR A 4 10.23 14.26 24.51
C TYR A 4 9.18 13.69 23.57
N LEU A 5 8.14 13.04 24.11
CA LEU A 5 7.03 12.53 23.29
C LEU A 5 6.32 13.65 22.50
N LYS A 6 6.11 14.82 23.13
CA LYS A 6 5.55 16.01 22.46
C LYS A 6 6.44 16.54 21.34
N PHE A 7 7.77 16.45 21.49
CA PHE A 7 8.69 16.86 20.43
C PHE A 7 8.59 15.95 19.21
N PHE A 8 8.68 14.64 19.41
CA PHE A 8 8.58 13.65 18.31
C PHE A 8 7.21 13.59 17.63
N THR A 9 6.14 14.04 18.29
CA THR A 9 4.81 14.16 17.71
C THR A 9 4.48 15.59 17.25
N ASN A 10 5.45 16.50 17.26
CA ASN A 10 5.28 17.84 16.72
C ASN A 10 5.02 17.75 15.21
N ARG A 11 3.92 18.38 14.74
CA ARG A 11 3.49 18.28 13.35
C ARG A 11 4.56 18.81 12.37
N ILE A 12 5.22 19.91 12.71
CA ILE A 12 6.26 20.50 11.83
C ILE A 12 7.43 19.53 11.70
N PHE A 13 7.95 19.05 12.82
CA PHE A 13 9.04 18.08 12.85
C PHE A 13 8.72 16.84 12.00
N VAL A 14 7.55 16.23 12.21
CA VAL A 14 7.13 15.04 11.47
C VAL A 14 6.95 15.33 9.99
N THR A 15 6.39 16.50 9.63
CA THR A 15 6.26 16.91 8.22
C THR A 15 7.61 17.07 7.54
N VAL A 16 8.59 17.69 8.22
CA VAL A 16 9.96 17.83 7.68
C VAL A 16 10.62 16.46 7.48
N ILE A 17 10.48 15.54 8.44
CA ILE A 17 11.02 14.18 8.30
C ILE A 17 10.34 13.45 7.14
N TRP A 18 9.02 13.50 7.05
CA TRP A 18 8.23 12.82 6.02
C TRP A 18 8.64 13.22 4.59
N PHE A 19 8.65 14.51 4.33
CA PHE A 19 9.01 15.02 2.99
C PHE A 19 10.51 15.06 2.77
N GLY A 20 11.30 15.37 3.80
CA GLY A 20 12.75 15.43 3.70
C GLY A 20 13.36 14.08 3.34
N LEU A 21 12.99 12.99 4.07
CA LEU A 21 13.49 11.65 3.76
C LEU A 21 13.10 11.22 2.34
N SER A 22 11.87 11.49 1.92
CA SER A 22 11.38 11.16 0.57
C SER A 22 12.15 11.93 -0.51
N PHE A 23 12.34 13.24 -0.29
CA PHE A 23 13.05 14.11 -1.22
C PHE A 23 14.51 13.69 -1.38
N PHE A 24 15.25 13.51 -0.27
CA PHE A 24 16.65 13.13 -0.34
C PHE A 24 16.85 11.73 -0.93
N ALA A 25 15.93 10.80 -0.67
CA ALA A 25 15.97 9.47 -1.25
C ALA A 25 15.87 9.51 -2.78
N ILE A 26 14.86 10.19 -3.33
CA ILE A 26 14.69 10.27 -4.79
C ILE A 26 15.72 11.20 -5.45
N LEU A 27 16.14 12.28 -4.79
CA LEU A 27 17.16 13.17 -5.31
C LEU A 27 18.47 12.41 -5.55
N LYS A 28 18.89 11.58 -4.58
CA LYS A 28 20.06 10.70 -4.73
C LYS A 28 19.93 9.81 -5.97
N GLN A 29 18.79 9.16 -6.16
CA GLN A 29 18.54 8.28 -7.30
C GLN A 29 18.52 9.06 -8.62
N ALA A 30 17.89 10.22 -8.65
CA ALA A 30 17.82 11.07 -9.84
C ALA A 30 19.21 11.59 -10.27
N LEU A 31 20.04 12.01 -9.32
CA LEU A 31 21.42 12.47 -9.61
C LEU A 31 22.32 11.35 -10.16
N HIS A 32 22.08 10.09 -9.79
CA HIS A 32 22.83 8.94 -10.31
C HIS A 32 22.13 8.24 -11.48
N GLN A 33 21.02 8.79 -11.97
CA GLN A 33 20.16 8.21 -13.02
C GLN A 33 19.61 6.81 -12.71
N HIS A 34 19.53 6.43 -11.43
CA HIS A 34 18.96 5.18 -10.97
C HIS A 34 17.45 5.28 -10.77
N ILE A 35 16.73 5.71 -11.82
CA ILE A 35 15.28 5.98 -11.80
C ILE A 35 14.50 5.01 -12.69
N ASN A 36 14.93 3.76 -12.77
CA ASN A 36 14.38 2.73 -13.67
C ASN A 36 12.86 2.63 -13.58
N ASN A 37 12.27 2.55 -12.38
CA ASN A 37 10.81 2.49 -12.23
C ASN A 37 10.10 3.73 -12.80
N TYR A 38 10.69 4.93 -12.64
CA TYR A 38 10.13 6.12 -13.26
C TYR A 38 10.20 6.04 -14.79
N GLN A 39 11.26 5.46 -15.35
CA GLN A 39 11.37 5.24 -16.80
C GLN A 39 10.27 4.29 -17.29
N ILE A 40 10.04 3.14 -16.61
CA ILE A 40 8.94 2.23 -16.93
C ILE A 40 7.60 3.00 -16.95
N TYR A 41 7.36 3.84 -15.94
CA TYR A 41 6.14 4.64 -15.83
C TYR A 41 5.99 5.65 -16.96
N LYS A 42 7.05 6.41 -17.24
CA LYS A 42 7.09 7.38 -18.36
C LYS A 42 6.75 6.71 -19.68
N TYR A 43 7.39 5.56 -19.96
CA TYR A 43 7.16 4.83 -21.19
C TYR A 43 5.79 4.18 -21.25
N THR A 44 5.14 3.90 -20.14
CA THR A 44 3.72 3.49 -20.14
C THR A 44 2.83 4.56 -20.80
N PHE A 45 3.05 5.86 -20.51
CA PHE A 45 2.32 6.94 -21.19
C PHE A 45 2.75 7.11 -22.65
N ILE A 46 4.05 7.16 -22.93
CA ILE A 46 4.56 7.35 -24.29
C ILE A 46 4.06 6.23 -25.23
N ASN A 47 4.12 4.99 -24.76
CA ASN A 47 3.70 3.82 -25.53
C ASN A 47 2.17 3.79 -25.71
N LEU A 48 1.40 4.21 -24.70
CA LEU A 48 -0.04 4.34 -24.79
C LEU A 48 -0.45 5.30 -25.91
N VAL A 49 0.19 6.47 -26.00
CA VAL A 49 -0.08 7.46 -27.03
C VAL A 49 0.38 6.98 -28.40
N ARG A 50 1.52 6.28 -28.49
CA ARG A 50 2.10 5.77 -29.73
C ARG A 50 1.54 4.43 -30.17
N GLN A 51 0.67 3.83 -29.38
CA GLN A 51 0.10 2.50 -29.60
C GLN A 51 1.19 1.42 -29.76
N ILE A 52 2.22 1.48 -28.92
CA ILE A 52 3.26 0.48 -28.78
C ILE A 52 2.92 -0.40 -27.58
N ASP A 53 3.16 -1.71 -27.67
CA ASP A 53 2.90 -2.65 -26.59
C ASP A 53 3.44 -2.14 -25.24
N LEU A 54 2.55 -2.03 -24.23
CA LEU A 54 2.85 -1.48 -22.92
C LEU A 54 3.69 -2.43 -22.05
N TYR A 55 3.71 -3.72 -22.39
CA TYR A 55 4.25 -4.80 -21.55
C TYR A 55 5.47 -5.47 -22.15
N ALA A 56 5.76 -5.18 -23.43
CA ALA A 56 6.96 -5.68 -24.08
C ALA A 56 8.24 -5.11 -23.42
N PRO A 57 9.31 -5.92 -23.23
CA PRO A 57 10.58 -5.45 -22.74
C PRO A 57 11.20 -4.38 -23.64
N GLN A 58 11.70 -3.30 -23.05
CA GLN A 58 12.34 -2.19 -23.80
C GLN A 58 13.72 -1.85 -23.19
N PRO A 59 14.72 -2.75 -23.34
CA PRO A 59 15.99 -2.64 -22.64
C PRO A 59 16.86 -1.41 -23.03
N LYS A 60 16.50 -0.70 -24.10
CA LYS A 60 17.10 0.59 -24.46
C LYS A 60 16.73 1.72 -23.48
N PHE A 61 15.61 1.60 -22.78
CA PHE A 61 15.03 2.68 -21.99
C PHE A 61 14.93 2.34 -20.52
N PHE A 62 14.66 1.07 -20.19
CA PHE A 62 14.51 0.60 -18.81
C PHE A 62 14.75 -0.91 -18.72
N GLU A 63 15.12 -1.35 -17.51
CA GLU A 63 15.20 -2.75 -17.14
C GLU A 63 13.84 -3.20 -16.55
N ASP A 64 13.51 -4.50 -16.65
CA ASP A 64 12.22 -5.08 -16.24
C ASP A 64 11.04 -4.67 -17.18
N SER A 65 9.82 -5.02 -16.85
CA SER A 65 8.62 -4.77 -17.65
C SER A 65 7.56 -3.99 -16.89
N ASN A 66 6.67 -3.33 -17.61
CA ASN A 66 5.50 -2.68 -17.01
C ASN A 66 4.50 -3.75 -16.51
N HIS A 67 3.92 -3.53 -15.33
CA HIS A 67 2.86 -4.36 -14.75
C HIS A 67 1.67 -3.52 -14.24
N TYR A 68 1.60 -2.26 -14.66
CA TYR A 68 0.51 -1.34 -14.34
C TYR A 68 -0.52 -1.31 -15.46
N GLY A 69 -1.80 -1.16 -15.10
CA GLY A 69 -2.86 -1.10 -16.09
C GLY A 69 -2.80 0.16 -16.97
N PRO A 70 -3.47 0.16 -18.14
CA PRO A 70 -3.38 1.24 -19.13
C PRO A 70 -3.72 2.64 -18.57
N VAL A 71 -4.67 2.73 -17.63
CA VAL A 71 -5.06 4.00 -17.00
C VAL A 71 -3.90 4.67 -16.26
N PHE A 72 -2.90 3.92 -15.81
CA PHE A 72 -1.73 4.44 -15.15
C PHE A 72 -0.93 5.39 -16.04
N GLY A 73 -0.92 5.16 -17.36
CA GLY A 73 -0.29 6.06 -18.32
C GLY A 73 -0.79 7.50 -18.18
N LEU A 74 -2.08 7.70 -17.93
CA LEU A 74 -2.64 9.04 -17.75
C LEU A 74 -2.25 9.67 -16.41
N ILE A 75 -2.04 8.87 -15.37
CA ILE A 75 -1.61 9.37 -14.05
C ILE A 75 -0.18 9.88 -14.11
N ILE A 76 0.71 9.19 -14.81
CA ILE A 76 2.11 9.59 -14.95
C ILE A 76 2.33 10.71 -15.98
N ALA A 77 1.39 10.90 -16.91
CA ALA A 77 1.50 11.83 -18.02
C ALA A 77 2.02 13.24 -17.65
N PRO A 78 1.50 13.92 -16.60
CA PRO A 78 1.97 15.28 -16.25
C PRO A 78 3.46 15.34 -15.89
N PHE A 79 4.01 14.26 -15.34
CA PHE A 79 5.40 14.20 -14.91
C PHE A 79 6.36 13.95 -16.07
N THR A 80 5.86 13.39 -17.17
CA THR A 80 6.65 13.12 -18.38
C THR A 80 7.02 14.39 -19.17
N LEU A 81 6.39 15.52 -18.85
CA LEU A 81 6.67 16.82 -19.45
C LEU A 81 7.98 17.44 -18.95
N PHE A 82 8.56 16.90 -17.89
CA PHE A 82 9.79 17.39 -17.28
C PHE A 82 10.99 16.50 -17.65
N PRO A 83 12.23 17.01 -17.54
CA PRO A 83 13.42 16.16 -17.57
C PRO A 83 13.32 15.03 -16.55
N ASP A 84 13.82 13.84 -16.89
CA ASP A 84 13.56 12.61 -16.14
C ASP A 84 13.83 12.69 -14.63
N GLY A 85 14.96 13.29 -14.24
CA GLY A 85 15.28 13.49 -12.82
C GLY A 85 14.27 14.39 -12.11
N VAL A 86 13.81 15.46 -12.76
CA VAL A 86 12.80 16.38 -12.19
C VAL A 86 11.45 15.70 -12.13
N GLY A 87 11.05 15.01 -13.20
CA GLY A 87 9.80 14.26 -13.26
C GLY A 87 9.74 13.19 -12.18
N ALA A 88 10.83 12.45 -11.95
CA ALA A 88 10.93 11.44 -10.89
C ALA A 88 10.79 12.06 -9.49
N VAL A 89 11.44 13.21 -9.23
CA VAL A 89 11.33 13.93 -7.96
C VAL A 89 9.90 14.39 -7.74
N LEU A 90 9.28 15.04 -8.71
CA LEU A 90 7.89 15.51 -8.63
C LEU A 90 6.92 14.35 -8.40
N TRP A 91 7.10 13.24 -9.12
CA TRP A 91 6.32 12.01 -8.97
C TRP A 91 6.34 11.49 -7.53
N VAL A 92 7.53 11.33 -6.95
CA VAL A 92 7.70 10.82 -5.59
C VAL A 92 7.12 11.80 -4.56
N MET A 93 7.34 13.10 -4.75
CA MET A 93 6.81 14.12 -3.83
C MET A 93 5.28 14.17 -3.84
N VAL A 94 4.65 14.02 -5.00
CA VAL A 94 3.18 13.93 -5.10
C VAL A 94 2.68 12.65 -4.43
N ASN A 95 3.33 11.50 -4.63
CA ASN A 95 2.98 10.25 -3.93
C ASN A 95 3.05 10.40 -2.40
N ALA A 96 4.15 11.01 -1.90
CA ALA A 96 4.32 11.27 -0.47
C ALA A 96 3.26 12.25 0.07
N TRP A 97 2.89 13.28 -0.72
CA TRP A 97 1.88 14.27 -0.36
C TRP A 97 0.48 13.67 -0.31
N VAL A 98 0.10 12.86 -1.30
CA VAL A 98 -1.23 12.22 -1.34
C VAL A 98 -1.41 11.28 -0.15
N LEU A 99 -0.38 10.48 0.19
CA LEU A 99 -0.43 9.62 1.37
C LEU A 99 -0.47 10.43 2.68
N TYR A 100 0.30 11.52 2.76
CA TYR A 100 0.25 12.44 3.91
C TYR A 100 -1.17 12.95 4.12
N GLN A 101 -1.83 13.46 3.07
CA GLN A 101 -3.20 13.97 3.16
C GLN A 101 -4.20 12.86 3.55
N ALA A 102 -4.07 11.67 2.98
CA ALA A 102 -4.94 10.54 3.33
C ALA A 102 -4.84 10.17 4.83
N ILE A 103 -3.63 10.17 5.40
CA ILE A 103 -3.43 9.91 6.84
C ILE A 103 -4.03 11.05 7.69
N LEU A 104 -3.93 12.31 7.25
CA LEU A 104 -4.55 13.44 7.96
C LEU A 104 -6.09 13.38 7.96
N LEU A 105 -6.70 12.68 7.03
CA LEU A 105 -8.16 12.50 6.97
C LEU A 105 -8.67 11.38 7.90
N LEU A 106 -7.80 10.57 8.48
CA LEU A 106 -8.18 9.53 9.44
C LEU A 106 -8.79 10.15 10.71
N PRO A 107 -9.73 9.44 11.37
CA PRO A 107 -10.43 9.92 12.56
C PRO A 107 -9.54 9.82 13.81
N PHE A 108 -8.39 10.43 13.76
CA PHE A 108 -7.38 10.52 14.82
C PHE A 108 -7.17 11.98 15.22
N ASN A 109 -6.68 12.21 16.43
CA ASN A 109 -6.17 13.51 16.83
C ASN A 109 -4.80 13.81 16.19
N THR A 110 -4.33 15.06 16.30
CA THR A 110 -3.09 15.51 15.68
C THR A 110 -1.86 14.68 16.12
N GLN A 111 -1.78 14.32 17.40
CA GLN A 111 -0.65 13.53 17.93
C GLN A 111 -0.66 12.10 17.37
N GLN A 112 -1.83 11.48 17.27
CA GLN A 112 -1.99 10.15 16.69
C GLN A 112 -1.62 10.14 15.20
N ARG A 113 -2.07 11.13 14.43
CA ARG A 113 -1.70 11.27 13.00
C ARG A 113 -0.19 11.46 12.84
N SER A 114 0.41 12.32 13.66
CA SER A 114 1.87 12.50 13.67
C SER A 114 2.61 11.22 14.03
N ALA A 115 2.10 10.43 14.97
CA ALA A 115 2.68 9.13 15.32
C ALA A 115 2.62 8.13 14.15
N VAL A 116 1.49 8.03 13.43
CA VAL A 116 1.39 7.18 12.22
C VAL A 116 2.41 7.62 11.19
N LEU A 117 2.48 8.92 10.88
CA LEU A 117 3.44 9.46 9.92
C LEU A 117 4.88 9.13 10.32
N LEU A 118 5.26 9.34 11.58
CA LEU A 118 6.62 9.09 12.06
C LEU A 118 6.98 7.60 12.00
N ILE A 119 6.08 6.71 12.44
CA ILE A 119 6.27 5.25 12.37
C ILE A 119 6.52 4.81 10.92
N CYS A 120 5.83 5.41 9.95
CA CYS A 120 5.89 5.02 8.55
C CYS A 120 6.97 5.74 7.73
N ALA A 121 7.64 6.76 8.27
CA ALA A 121 8.54 7.62 7.52
C ALA A 121 9.68 6.88 6.81
N HIS A 122 10.26 5.85 7.46
CA HIS A 122 11.34 5.06 6.88
C HIS A 122 10.85 4.14 5.75
N GLU A 123 9.66 3.52 5.87
CA GLU A 123 9.09 2.73 4.77
C GLU A 123 8.66 3.62 3.59
N LEU A 124 8.21 4.85 3.87
CA LEU A 124 7.99 5.83 2.81
C LEU A 124 9.29 6.18 2.08
N MET A 125 10.39 6.38 2.83
CA MET A 125 11.71 6.62 2.24
C MET A 125 12.14 5.45 1.35
N THR A 126 11.90 4.20 1.76
CA THR A 126 12.19 3.00 0.97
C THR A 126 11.37 2.97 -0.33
N ALA A 127 10.08 3.33 -0.27
CA ALA A 127 9.22 3.44 -1.46
C ALA A 127 9.66 4.60 -2.37
N ALA A 128 10.05 5.74 -1.79
CA ALA A 128 10.55 6.92 -2.48
C ALA A 128 11.86 6.63 -3.22
N PHE A 129 12.80 5.93 -2.57
CA PHE A 129 14.07 5.51 -3.17
C PHE A 129 13.89 4.68 -4.45
N ASN A 130 12.80 3.93 -4.53
CA ASN A 130 12.44 3.11 -5.68
C ASN A 130 11.38 3.78 -6.59
N ALA A 131 11.06 5.06 -6.41
CA ALA A 131 10.05 5.81 -7.17
C ALA A 131 8.68 5.10 -7.29
N GLN A 132 8.30 4.27 -6.31
CA GLN A 132 7.15 3.36 -6.36
C GLN A 132 5.80 4.09 -6.21
N PHE A 133 4.76 3.53 -6.85
CA PHE A 133 3.36 3.95 -6.72
C PHE A 133 2.73 3.58 -5.37
N ASN A 134 3.35 2.70 -4.61
CA ASN A 134 2.78 2.11 -3.38
C ASN A 134 2.29 3.14 -2.33
N PRO A 135 2.92 4.33 -2.14
CA PRO A 135 2.36 5.36 -1.25
C PRO A 135 1.00 5.88 -1.74
N MET A 136 0.82 6.11 -3.03
CA MET A 136 -0.47 6.52 -3.59
C MET A 136 -1.50 5.39 -3.52
N MET A 137 -1.10 4.14 -3.73
CA MET A 137 -1.96 2.98 -3.53
C MET A 137 -2.45 2.89 -2.08
N THR A 138 -1.56 3.10 -1.11
CA THR A 138 -1.92 3.17 0.32
C THR A 138 -2.96 4.27 0.57
N ALA A 139 -2.75 5.44 -0.04
CA ALA A 139 -3.69 6.54 0.07
C ALA A 139 -5.06 6.20 -0.52
N LEU A 140 -5.13 5.54 -1.68
CA LEU A 140 -6.39 5.12 -2.30
C LEU A 140 -7.16 4.14 -1.41
N ILE A 141 -6.48 3.19 -0.76
CA ILE A 141 -7.11 2.26 0.20
C ILE A 141 -7.63 3.03 1.42
N ILE A 142 -6.87 3.97 1.97
CA ILE A 142 -7.32 4.82 3.09
C ILE A 142 -8.51 5.68 2.67
N LEU A 143 -8.44 6.31 1.50
CA LEU A 143 -9.50 7.17 0.98
C LEU A 143 -10.80 6.40 0.72
N SER A 144 -10.72 5.14 0.25
CA SER A 144 -11.92 4.31 0.10
C SER A 144 -12.65 4.15 1.45
N TYR A 145 -11.92 3.87 2.53
CA TYR A 145 -12.46 3.83 3.90
C TYR A 145 -13.01 5.20 4.36
N VAL A 146 -12.22 6.27 4.20
CA VAL A 146 -12.60 7.61 4.65
C VAL A 146 -13.87 8.08 3.96
N PHE A 147 -13.98 7.87 2.66
CA PHE A 147 -15.17 8.28 1.89
C PHE A 147 -16.39 7.44 2.24
N VAL A 148 -16.26 6.13 2.45
CA VAL A 148 -17.37 5.31 2.96
C VAL A 148 -17.82 5.83 4.32
N LYS A 149 -16.90 6.09 5.25
CA LYS A 149 -17.22 6.64 6.58
C LYS A 149 -17.92 8.00 6.50
N ARG A 150 -17.59 8.83 5.52
CA ARG A 150 -18.21 10.13 5.25
C ARG A 150 -19.49 10.03 4.40
N LYS A 151 -20.01 8.83 4.16
CA LYS A 151 -21.19 8.55 3.33
C LYS A 151 -21.05 9.05 1.88
N ASN A 152 -19.83 9.17 1.39
CA ASN A 152 -19.53 9.57 0.02
C ASN A 152 -19.15 8.34 -0.83
N ASN A 153 -20.16 7.53 -1.13
CA ASN A 153 -19.99 6.27 -1.85
C ASN A 153 -19.41 6.46 -3.26
N PHE A 154 -19.69 7.62 -3.90
CA PHE A 154 -19.22 7.91 -5.25
C PHE A 154 -17.68 8.02 -5.31
N TRP A 155 -17.07 8.80 -4.42
CA TRP A 155 -15.62 8.95 -4.36
C TRP A 155 -14.93 7.75 -3.71
N ALA A 156 -15.62 7.00 -2.85
CA ALA A 156 -15.10 5.72 -2.35
C ALA A 156 -14.94 4.72 -3.50
N ALA A 157 -15.97 4.61 -4.36
CA ALA A 157 -15.92 3.77 -5.56
C ALA A 157 -14.80 4.21 -6.53
N PHE A 158 -14.62 5.52 -6.74
CA PHE A 158 -13.51 6.04 -7.54
C PHE A 158 -12.14 5.55 -7.02
N ALA A 159 -11.89 5.70 -5.72
CA ALA A 159 -10.61 5.29 -5.13
C ALA A 159 -10.35 3.78 -5.29
N ILE A 160 -11.39 2.96 -5.13
CA ILE A 160 -11.31 1.51 -5.31
C ILE A 160 -11.01 1.15 -6.75
N VAL A 161 -11.81 1.67 -7.70
CA VAL A 161 -11.69 1.31 -9.12
C VAL A 161 -10.40 1.83 -9.71
N LEU A 162 -10.00 3.08 -9.39
CA LEU A 162 -8.73 3.63 -9.84
C LEU A 162 -7.56 2.77 -9.34
N GLY A 163 -7.55 2.46 -8.04
CA GLY A 163 -6.51 1.60 -7.46
C GLY A 163 -6.49 0.21 -8.12
N THR A 164 -7.66 -0.36 -8.45
CA THR A 164 -7.77 -1.67 -9.08
C THR A 164 -7.24 -1.65 -10.52
N TYR A 165 -7.57 -0.63 -11.31
CA TYR A 165 -7.11 -0.51 -12.70
C TYR A 165 -5.65 -0.07 -12.83
N VAL A 166 -5.07 0.50 -11.77
CA VAL A 166 -3.63 0.78 -11.75
C VAL A 166 -2.83 -0.44 -11.29
N LYS A 167 -3.22 -1.04 -10.18
CA LYS A 167 -2.49 -2.15 -9.57
C LYS A 167 -3.45 -2.96 -8.71
N LEU A 168 -4.08 -3.97 -9.17
CA LEU A 168 -5.14 -4.80 -8.54
C LEU A 168 -5.37 -4.65 -7.01
N TYR A 169 -4.43 -4.12 -6.27
CA TYR A 169 -4.52 -3.89 -4.82
C TYR A 169 -5.69 -2.99 -4.41
N GLY A 170 -6.20 -2.16 -5.32
CA GLY A 170 -7.36 -1.30 -5.04
C GLY A 170 -8.62 -2.08 -4.68
N VAL A 171 -8.77 -3.31 -5.20
CA VAL A 171 -9.94 -4.18 -4.95
C VAL A 171 -10.18 -4.44 -3.47
N VAL A 172 -9.13 -4.40 -2.63
CA VAL A 172 -9.25 -4.63 -1.18
C VAL A 172 -10.11 -3.56 -0.49
N GLY A 173 -10.29 -2.40 -1.11
CA GLY A 173 -11.21 -1.36 -0.64
C GLY A 173 -12.67 -1.80 -0.59
N LEU A 174 -13.05 -2.86 -1.32
CA LEU A 174 -14.37 -3.51 -1.21
C LEU A 174 -14.63 -4.09 0.19
N ALA A 175 -13.60 -4.31 1.01
CA ALA A 175 -13.75 -4.70 2.41
C ALA A 175 -14.61 -3.70 3.21
N PHE A 176 -14.71 -2.44 2.78
CA PHE A 176 -15.52 -1.42 3.44
C PHE A 176 -16.96 -1.36 2.93
N PHE A 177 -17.34 -2.21 1.98
CA PHE A 177 -18.68 -2.24 1.40
C PHE A 177 -19.79 -2.32 2.46
N PHE A 178 -19.59 -3.14 3.48
CA PHE A 178 -20.60 -3.33 4.52
C PHE A 178 -20.82 -2.09 5.39
N PHE A 179 -19.90 -1.13 5.41
CA PHE A 179 -20.02 0.14 6.14
C PHE A 179 -20.71 1.25 5.32
N ALA A 180 -20.93 1.01 4.02
CA ALA A 180 -21.62 1.97 3.18
C ALA A 180 -23.08 2.17 3.65
N ASP A 181 -23.51 3.40 3.71
CA ASP A 181 -24.89 3.78 4.09
C ASP A 181 -25.91 3.35 3.01
N ASN A 182 -25.57 3.53 1.74
CA ASN A 182 -26.39 3.13 0.60
C ASN A 182 -25.61 2.20 -0.34
N LYS A 183 -25.86 0.89 -0.20
CA LYS A 183 -25.15 -0.15 -0.97
C LYS A 183 -25.46 -0.10 -2.45
N LEU A 184 -26.72 0.20 -2.84
CA LEU A 184 -27.09 0.31 -4.25
C LEU A 184 -26.35 1.47 -4.90
N LYS A 185 -26.34 2.65 -4.26
CA LYS A 185 -25.58 3.81 -4.76
C LYS A 185 -24.10 3.48 -4.88
N PHE A 186 -23.54 2.71 -3.94
CA PHE A 186 -22.15 2.31 -3.98
C PHE A 186 -21.86 1.37 -5.17
N ILE A 187 -22.72 0.35 -5.39
CA ILE A 187 -22.60 -0.56 -6.55
C ILE A 187 -22.70 0.22 -7.87
N LEU A 188 -23.69 1.10 -8.00
CA LEU A 188 -23.85 1.91 -9.21
C LEU A 188 -22.64 2.82 -9.44
N SER A 189 -22.05 3.36 -8.36
CA SER A 189 -20.84 4.16 -8.46
C SER A 189 -19.62 3.33 -8.88
N LEU A 190 -19.49 2.08 -8.40
CA LEU A 190 -18.44 1.15 -8.85
C LEU A 190 -18.56 0.83 -10.33
N ILE A 191 -19.78 0.57 -10.81
CA ILE A 191 -20.05 0.32 -12.24
C ILE A 191 -19.73 1.57 -13.07
N PHE A 192 -20.19 2.73 -12.64
CA PHE A 192 -19.93 4.01 -13.33
C PHE A 192 -18.42 4.26 -13.46
N TRP A 193 -17.68 4.21 -12.36
CA TRP A 193 -16.23 4.42 -12.40
C TRP A 193 -15.50 3.28 -13.12
N GLY A 194 -16.04 2.06 -13.06
CA GLY A 194 -15.54 0.93 -13.85
C GLY A 194 -15.55 1.24 -15.33
N ILE A 195 -16.66 1.72 -15.85
CA ILE A 195 -16.80 2.08 -17.28
C ILE A 195 -15.93 3.29 -17.62
N VAL A 196 -16.02 4.37 -16.82
CA VAL A 196 -15.31 5.63 -17.10
C VAL A 196 -13.79 5.42 -17.09
N LEU A 197 -13.23 4.79 -16.05
CA LEU A 197 -11.78 4.61 -15.94
C LEU A 197 -11.24 3.54 -16.92
N PHE A 198 -12.07 2.56 -17.31
CA PHE A 198 -11.72 1.63 -18.37
C PHE A 198 -11.57 2.35 -19.72
N ALA A 199 -12.53 3.22 -20.05
CA ALA A 199 -12.55 3.94 -21.31
C ALA A 199 -11.58 5.13 -21.35
N LEU A 200 -11.17 5.67 -20.19
CA LEU A 200 -10.41 6.92 -20.10
C LEU A 200 -9.10 6.90 -20.93
N PRO A 201 -8.29 5.82 -20.99
CA PRO A 201 -7.11 5.76 -21.84
C PRO A 201 -7.42 5.91 -23.35
N MET A 202 -8.66 5.64 -23.78
CA MET A 202 -9.09 5.80 -25.18
C MET A 202 -9.12 7.26 -25.64
N VAL A 203 -9.02 8.23 -24.71
CA VAL A 203 -8.91 9.66 -25.05
C VAL A 203 -7.59 9.99 -25.73
N VAL A 204 -6.54 9.23 -25.42
CA VAL A 204 -5.18 9.45 -25.96
C VAL A 204 -4.68 8.31 -26.86
N SER A 205 -5.50 7.26 -27.04
CA SER A 205 -5.16 6.07 -27.82
C SER A 205 -6.40 5.51 -28.52
N SER A 206 -6.24 4.54 -29.44
CA SER A 206 -7.39 3.91 -30.08
C SER A 206 -8.12 2.93 -29.16
N PRO A 207 -9.46 2.80 -29.27
CA PRO A 207 -10.22 1.84 -28.45
C PRO A 207 -9.72 0.40 -28.59
N GLY A 208 -9.40 -0.04 -29.82
CA GLY A 208 -8.89 -1.38 -30.06
C GLY A 208 -7.56 -1.65 -29.35
N PHE A 209 -6.63 -0.70 -29.41
CA PHE A 209 -5.34 -0.80 -28.70
C PHE A 209 -5.53 -0.85 -27.17
N VAL A 210 -6.40 -0.02 -26.61
CA VAL A 210 -6.67 0.01 -25.17
C VAL A 210 -7.30 -1.31 -24.71
N MET A 211 -8.25 -1.86 -25.45
CA MET A 211 -8.85 -3.17 -25.14
C MET A 211 -7.79 -4.29 -25.16
N GLN A 212 -6.93 -4.31 -26.20
CA GLN A 212 -5.82 -5.25 -26.27
C GLN A 212 -4.85 -5.06 -25.08
N SER A 213 -4.52 -3.81 -24.75
CA SER A 213 -3.63 -3.51 -23.61
C SER A 213 -4.17 -4.01 -22.26
N TYR A 214 -5.49 -4.03 -22.04
CA TYR A 214 -6.06 -4.64 -20.83
C TYR A 214 -5.91 -6.17 -20.82
N TYR A 215 -6.05 -6.81 -21.97
CA TYR A 215 -5.81 -8.25 -22.11
C TYR A 215 -4.31 -8.57 -21.86
N ASP A 216 -3.40 -7.80 -22.48
CA ASP A 216 -1.96 -7.97 -22.31
C ASP A 216 -1.54 -7.70 -20.86
N TRP A 217 -2.20 -6.75 -20.19
CA TRP A 217 -2.02 -6.52 -18.75
C TRP A 217 -2.34 -7.76 -17.92
N TYR A 218 -3.48 -8.39 -18.19
CA TYR A 218 -3.86 -9.64 -17.52
C TYR A 218 -2.79 -10.73 -17.74
N MET A 219 -2.31 -10.90 -18.95
CA MET A 219 -1.26 -11.88 -19.29
C MET A 219 0.06 -11.57 -18.57
N SER A 220 0.49 -10.30 -18.58
CA SER A 220 1.68 -9.83 -17.86
C SER A 220 1.59 -10.09 -16.35
N LEU A 221 0.43 -9.89 -15.74
CA LEU A 221 0.23 -10.18 -14.31
C LEU A 221 0.26 -11.68 -14.00
N ALA A 222 -0.29 -12.51 -14.88
CA ALA A 222 -0.26 -13.97 -14.74
C ALA A 222 1.18 -14.51 -14.83
N GLU A 223 1.95 -14.04 -15.80
CA GLU A 223 3.38 -14.37 -15.96
C GLU A 223 4.20 -13.91 -14.75
N LYS A 224 4.01 -12.65 -14.32
CA LYS A 224 4.71 -12.10 -13.14
C LYS A 224 4.40 -12.89 -11.89
N ASN A 225 3.16 -13.31 -11.69
CA ASN A 225 2.79 -14.11 -10.51
C ASN A 225 3.53 -15.48 -10.49
N SER A 226 3.75 -16.11 -11.64
CA SER A 226 4.50 -17.36 -11.73
C SER A 226 6.00 -17.16 -11.49
N SER A 227 6.58 -16.10 -12.03
CA SER A 227 8.01 -15.78 -11.87
C SER A 227 8.36 -15.29 -10.46
N ASN A 228 7.43 -14.58 -9.78
CA ASN A 228 7.64 -14.06 -8.43
C ASN A 228 7.96 -15.16 -7.40
N ALA A 229 7.32 -16.32 -7.51
CA ALA A 229 7.49 -17.43 -6.57
C ALA A 229 8.94 -17.96 -6.50
N MET A 230 9.74 -17.70 -7.53
CA MET A 230 11.16 -18.13 -7.63
C MET A 230 12.14 -16.99 -7.36
N SER A 231 11.65 -15.74 -7.26
CA SER A 231 12.50 -14.56 -7.09
C SER A 231 12.91 -14.33 -5.65
N THR A 232 14.19 -14.01 -5.40
CA THR A 232 14.70 -13.62 -4.08
C THR A 232 14.35 -12.16 -3.70
N MET A 233 13.93 -11.36 -4.67
CA MET A 233 13.61 -9.93 -4.47
C MET A 233 12.11 -9.68 -4.32
N GLN A 234 11.29 -10.60 -4.75
CA GLN A 234 9.83 -10.56 -4.71
C GLN A 234 9.29 -11.67 -3.81
N ASP A 235 7.97 -11.83 -3.75
CA ASP A 235 7.31 -12.79 -2.85
C ASP A 235 7.78 -12.63 -1.38
N ILE A 236 7.95 -11.37 -0.96
CA ILE A 236 8.18 -11.05 0.45
C ILE A 236 6.81 -11.07 1.15
N SER A 237 6.30 -12.29 1.35
CA SER A 237 4.94 -12.58 1.81
C SER A 237 4.94 -13.80 2.73
N VAL A 238 3.79 -14.12 3.33
CA VAL A 238 3.60 -15.36 4.10
C VAL A 238 3.85 -16.58 3.21
N MET A 239 3.38 -16.54 1.94
CA MET A 239 3.63 -17.61 0.99
C MET A 239 5.13 -17.78 0.73
N GLY A 240 5.81 -16.68 0.41
CA GLY A 240 7.27 -16.69 0.16
C GLY A 240 8.07 -17.12 1.39
N MET A 241 7.65 -16.71 2.57
CA MET A 241 8.27 -17.14 3.83
C MET A 241 8.15 -18.66 4.01
N ILE A 242 6.95 -19.22 3.83
CA ILE A 242 6.72 -20.68 3.93
C ILE A 242 7.54 -21.42 2.87
N ARG A 243 7.50 -21.00 1.61
CA ARG A 243 8.27 -21.62 0.53
C ARG A 243 9.77 -21.73 0.85
N ARG A 244 10.33 -20.64 1.38
CA ARG A 244 11.77 -20.55 1.65
C ARG A 244 12.19 -21.28 2.92
N ILE A 245 11.40 -21.23 3.99
CA ILE A 245 11.71 -21.93 5.25
C ILE A 245 11.61 -23.44 5.07
N PHE A 246 10.55 -23.91 4.38
CA PHE A 246 10.31 -25.34 4.19
C PHE A 246 10.88 -25.91 2.89
N HIS A 247 11.63 -25.08 2.11
CA HIS A 247 12.22 -25.48 0.83
C HIS A 247 11.21 -26.11 -0.15
N TYR A 248 9.98 -25.55 -0.17
CA TYR A 248 8.88 -26.03 -1.00
C TYR A 248 8.41 -24.95 -2.01
N PRO A 249 9.18 -24.71 -3.11
CA PRO A 249 8.90 -23.63 -4.05
C PRO A 249 7.57 -23.81 -4.81
N GLN A 250 7.07 -25.02 -4.93
CA GLN A 250 5.84 -25.37 -5.64
C GLN A 250 4.58 -25.18 -4.79
N LEU A 251 4.68 -24.65 -3.56
CA LEU A 251 3.52 -24.37 -2.72
C LEU A 251 2.53 -23.48 -3.45
N SER A 252 1.30 -23.95 -3.63
CA SER A 252 0.23 -23.15 -4.24
C SER A 252 -0.11 -21.93 -3.38
N ASN A 253 -0.22 -20.77 -4.00
CA ASN A 253 -0.66 -19.54 -3.33
C ASN A 253 -2.01 -19.73 -2.61
N LEU A 254 -2.92 -20.50 -3.22
CA LEU A 254 -4.27 -20.70 -2.69
C LEU A 254 -4.28 -21.45 -1.35
N LEU A 255 -3.33 -22.36 -1.11
CA LEU A 255 -3.24 -23.09 0.16
C LEU A 255 -2.96 -22.16 1.35
N VAL A 256 -2.34 -21.01 1.13
CA VAL A 256 -2.05 -20.03 2.18
C VAL A 256 -3.05 -18.88 2.14
N LEU A 257 -3.43 -18.44 0.96
CA LEU A 257 -4.35 -17.32 0.76
C LEU A 257 -5.77 -17.65 1.27
N LEU A 258 -6.30 -18.86 0.99
CA LEU A 258 -7.66 -19.22 1.41
C LEU A 258 -7.83 -19.25 2.94
N PRO A 259 -6.95 -19.88 3.74
CA PRO A 259 -6.99 -19.73 5.18
C PRO A 259 -6.84 -18.28 5.67
N GLY A 260 -5.98 -17.50 5.02
CA GLY A 260 -5.83 -16.07 5.30
C GLY A 260 -7.13 -15.29 5.06
N LEU A 261 -7.80 -15.53 3.92
CA LEU A 261 -9.11 -14.94 3.60
C LEU A 261 -10.20 -15.40 4.58
N ALA A 262 -10.21 -16.67 4.96
CA ALA A 262 -11.17 -17.19 5.95
C ALA A 262 -10.99 -16.48 7.31
N LEU A 263 -9.74 -16.33 7.78
CA LEU A 263 -9.45 -15.58 9.00
C LEU A 263 -9.83 -14.11 8.86
N PHE A 264 -9.52 -13.47 7.74
CA PHE A 264 -9.92 -12.09 7.47
C PHE A 264 -11.44 -11.93 7.51
N ALA A 265 -12.18 -12.87 6.91
CA ALA A 265 -13.65 -12.84 6.85
C ALA A 265 -14.30 -12.96 8.24
N THR A 266 -13.63 -13.55 9.23
CA THR A 266 -14.15 -13.62 10.60
C THR A 266 -14.42 -12.24 11.21
N ALA A 267 -13.75 -11.19 10.73
CA ALA A 267 -14.03 -9.82 11.16
C ALA A 267 -15.52 -9.47 10.97
N TYR A 268 -16.15 -9.90 9.89
CA TYR A 268 -17.54 -9.56 9.58
C TYR A 268 -18.56 -10.26 10.48
N LEU A 269 -18.18 -11.27 11.25
CA LEU A 269 -19.02 -11.86 12.30
C LEU A 269 -19.35 -10.85 13.40
N ARG A 270 -18.54 -9.80 13.54
CA ARG A 270 -18.73 -8.74 14.55
C ARG A 270 -19.58 -7.57 14.02
N TYR A 271 -20.61 -7.86 13.24
CA TYR A 271 -21.49 -6.87 12.60
C TYR A 271 -22.07 -5.83 13.57
N LYS A 272 -22.31 -6.18 14.83
CA LYS A 272 -22.76 -5.25 15.88
C LYS A 272 -21.75 -4.15 16.19
N SER A 273 -20.48 -4.34 15.84
CA SER A 273 -19.40 -3.38 16.06
C SER A 273 -19.14 -2.49 14.83
N PHE A 274 -19.83 -2.67 13.71
CA PHE A 274 -19.59 -1.93 12.45
C PHE A 274 -19.70 -0.42 12.59
N GLY A 275 -20.54 0.09 13.50
CA GLY A 275 -20.66 1.51 13.79
C GLY A 275 -19.49 2.12 14.59
N GLN A 276 -18.62 1.27 15.17
CA GLN A 276 -17.55 1.72 16.07
C GLN A 276 -16.28 2.10 15.31
N THR A 277 -15.81 3.34 15.49
CA THR A 277 -14.62 3.84 14.79
C THR A 277 -13.37 3.00 15.09
N ALA A 278 -13.16 2.58 16.34
CA ALA A 278 -12.02 1.75 16.72
C ALA A 278 -12.02 0.40 16.00
N TYR A 279 -13.20 -0.23 15.83
CA TYR A 279 -13.35 -1.45 15.04
C TYR A 279 -13.04 -1.22 13.56
N GLN A 280 -13.59 -0.15 12.96
CA GLN A 280 -13.37 0.18 11.56
C GLN A 280 -11.87 0.45 11.27
N LEU A 281 -11.16 1.09 12.20
CA LEU A 281 -9.72 1.33 12.08
C LEU A 281 -8.90 0.03 12.21
N LEU A 282 -9.32 -0.92 13.05
CA LEU A 282 -8.68 -2.25 13.08
C LEU A 282 -8.92 -3.00 11.77
N LEU A 283 -10.11 -2.91 11.19
CA LEU A 283 -10.36 -3.52 9.88
C LEU A 283 -9.53 -2.85 8.79
N LEU A 284 -9.41 -1.51 8.78
CA LEU A 284 -8.52 -0.81 7.85
C LEU A 284 -7.05 -1.27 8.00
N SER A 285 -6.57 -1.40 9.24
CA SER A 285 -5.24 -1.93 9.52
C SER A 285 -5.06 -3.35 8.98
N SER A 286 -6.08 -4.22 9.21
CA SER A 286 -6.10 -5.58 8.70
C SER A 286 -6.05 -5.62 7.17
N VAL A 287 -6.84 -4.80 6.48
CA VAL A 287 -6.84 -4.69 5.00
C VAL A 287 -5.48 -4.28 4.48
N LEU A 288 -4.88 -3.22 5.04
CA LEU A 288 -3.57 -2.71 4.58
C LEU A 288 -2.46 -3.75 4.76
N ILE A 289 -2.42 -4.43 5.90
CA ILE A 289 -1.41 -5.46 6.15
C ILE A 289 -1.66 -6.67 5.27
N PHE A 290 -2.91 -7.17 5.20
CA PHE A 290 -3.30 -8.33 4.40
C PHE A 290 -2.90 -8.18 2.93
N THR A 291 -3.12 -6.99 2.35
CA THR A 291 -2.79 -6.68 0.95
C THR A 291 -1.34 -7.01 0.60
N VAL A 292 -0.44 -6.80 1.53
CA VAL A 292 1.00 -7.03 1.31
C VAL A 292 1.41 -8.44 1.67
N ILE A 293 1.05 -8.91 2.87
CA ILE A 293 1.55 -10.19 3.38
C ILE A 293 0.96 -11.42 2.68
N PHE A 294 -0.13 -11.26 1.93
CA PHE A 294 -0.74 -12.31 1.10
C PHE A 294 -0.65 -12.02 -0.41
N SER A 295 0.36 -11.26 -0.84
CA SER A 295 0.64 -11.00 -2.25
C SER A 295 2.03 -11.49 -2.64
N THR A 296 2.12 -12.30 -3.70
CA THR A 296 3.40 -12.72 -4.31
C THR A 296 4.14 -11.58 -4.98
N GLY A 297 3.43 -10.51 -5.39
CA GLY A 297 4.03 -9.30 -5.92
C GLY A 297 4.59 -8.34 -4.87
N SER A 298 4.70 -8.78 -3.60
CA SER A 298 5.26 -7.95 -2.54
C SER A 298 6.77 -7.89 -2.59
N GLU A 299 7.27 -6.67 -2.68
CA GLU A 299 8.68 -6.29 -2.64
C GLU A 299 8.95 -5.45 -1.39
N SER A 300 10.23 -5.18 -1.11
CA SER A 300 10.58 -4.32 0.04
C SER A 300 9.87 -2.95 0.02
N PRO A 301 9.81 -2.19 -1.11
CA PRO A 301 9.09 -0.91 -1.14
C PRO A 301 7.56 -1.02 -1.12
N THR A 302 6.98 -2.22 -1.22
CA THR A 302 5.52 -2.42 -1.05
C THR A 302 5.09 -2.31 0.42
N TYR A 303 6.03 -2.49 1.34
CA TYR A 303 5.73 -2.54 2.77
C TYR A 303 5.24 -1.22 3.37
N ILE A 304 5.36 -0.10 2.69
CA ILE A 304 4.69 1.15 3.11
C ILE A 304 3.17 0.94 3.31
N ILE A 305 2.53 0.09 2.48
CA ILE A 305 1.10 -0.22 2.62
C ILE A 305 0.85 -0.93 3.95
N ALA A 306 1.57 -2.02 4.21
CA ALA A 306 1.41 -2.79 5.45
C ALA A 306 1.80 -1.96 6.69
N PHE A 307 2.86 -1.15 6.57
CA PHE A 307 3.39 -0.41 7.70
C PHE A 307 2.49 0.74 8.15
N VAL A 308 1.74 1.35 7.23
CA VAL A 308 0.65 2.27 7.58
C VAL A 308 -0.43 1.53 8.37
N GLY A 309 -0.76 0.29 7.99
CA GLY A 309 -1.63 -0.58 8.78
C GLY A 309 -1.10 -0.82 10.21
N VAL A 310 0.21 -1.11 10.36
CA VAL A 310 0.87 -1.24 11.67
C VAL A 310 0.77 0.04 12.48
N GLY A 311 1.02 1.20 11.85
CA GLY A 311 0.91 2.50 12.51
C GLY A 311 -0.50 2.81 13.01
N ILE A 312 -1.52 2.56 12.16
CA ILE A 312 -2.93 2.74 12.52
C ILE A 312 -3.31 1.80 13.67
N TRP A 313 -2.93 0.52 13.61
CA TRP A 313 -3.15 -0.44 14.69
C TRP A 313 -2.58 0.07 16.01
N PHE A 314 -1.29 0.46 16.02
CA PHE A 314 -0.61 0.86 17.25
C PHE A 314 -1.21 2.10 17.91
N VAL A 315 -1.62 3.12 17.12
CA VAL A 315 -2.25 4.33 17.68
C VAL A 315 -3.71 4.11 18.08
N ASN A 316 -4.36 3.06 17.57
CA ASN A 316 -5.72 2.67 17.92
C ASN A 316 -5.82 1.72 19.14
N LEU A 317 -4.68 1.31 19.70
CA LEU A 317 -4.64 0.46 20.90
C LEU A 317 -5.27 1.16 22.12
N PRO A 318 -5.95 0.42 23.00
CA PRO A 318 -6.38 0.91 24.31
C PRO A 318 -5.17 1.37 25.13
N ARG A 319 -5.39 2.33 26.02
CA ARG A 319 -4.35 2.79 26.95
C ARG A 319 -4.61 2.21 28.35
N PRO A 320 -3.56 1.80 29.10
CA PRO A 320 -2.13 1.81 28.74
C PRO A 320 -1.78 0.70 27.72
N VAL A 321 -0.82 0.99 26.81
CA VAL A 321 -0.28 0.00 25.88
C VAL A 321 0.59 -1.00 26.64
N THR A 322 0.47 -2.27 26.36
CA THR A 322 1.21 -3.34 27.02
C THR A 322 2.66 -3.45 26.51
N ALA A 323 3.55 -4.04 27.30
CA ALA A 323 4.93 -4.31 26.87
C ALA A 323 4.99 -5.22 25.64
N PHE A 324 4.04 -6.16 25.51
CA PHE A 324 3.94 -7.04 24.35
C PHE A 324 3.63 -6.25 23.06
N GLU A 325 2.70 -5.32 23.09
CA GLU A 325 2.33 -4.49 21.93
C GLU A 325 3.46 -3.53 21.53
N ILE A 326 4.18 -3.00 22.51
CA ILE A 326 5.41 -2.22 22.28
C ILE A 326 6.47 -3.11 21.63
N GLY A 327 6.67 -4.32 22.14
CA GLY A 327 7.60 -5.30 21.58
C GLY A 327 7.28 -5.66 20.13
N LEU A 328 6.01 -5.83 19.79
CA LEU A 328 5.58 -6.07 18.40
C LEU A 328 5.88 -4.89 17.47
N LEU A 329 5.65 -3.65 17.92
CA LEU A 329 6.01 -2.46 17.14
C LEU A 329 7.52 -2.37 16.93
N VAL A 330 8.33 -2.57 17.99
CA VAL A 330 9.80 -2.56 17.89
C VAL A 330 10.27 -3.66 16.95
N PHE A 331 9.71 -4.86 17.03
CA PHE A 331 10.02 -5.95 16.13
C PHE A 331 9.69 -5.61 14.67
N ALA A 332 8.55 -4.97 14.41
CA ALA A 332 8.19 -4.49 13.07
C ALA A 332 9.14 -3.39 12.58
N LEU A 333 9.51 -2.43 13.44
CA LEU A 333 10.48 -1.40 13.09
C LEU A 333 11.83 -2.00 12.73
N LEU A 334 12.34 -2.94 13.52
CA LEU A 334 13.66 -3.54 13.28
C LEU A 334 13.66 -4.45 12.06
N VAL A 335 12.74 -5.42 11.98
CA VAL A 335 12.79 -6.50 10.98
C VAL A 335 12.05 -6.12 9.70
N THR A 336 10.91 -5.44 9.78
CA THR A 336 10.20 -5.02 8.57
C THR A 336 10.79 -3.73 8.02
N SER A 337 10.94 -2.67 8.84
CA SER A 337 11.30 -1.36 8.33
C SER A 337 12.81 -1.19 8.13
N LEU A 338 13.60 -1.39 9.17
CA LEU A 338 15.04 -1.08 9.12
C LEU A 338 15.88 -2.15 8.40
N SER A 339 15.45 -3.41 8.34
CA SER A 339 16.29 -4.50 7.82
C SER A 339 16.81 -4.30 6.40
N PRO A 340 16.09 -3.63 5.45
CA PRO A 340 16.62 -3.39 4.11
C PRO A 340 17.64 -2.24 4.04
N SER A 341 17.77 -1.44 5.11
CA SER A 341 18.63 -0.26 5.13
C SER A 341 20.02 -0.53 5.72
N ASP A 342 20.94 0.43 5.52
CA ASP A 342 22.27 0.40 6.12
C ASP A 342 22.27 0.58 7.65
N LEU A 343 21.12 0.94 8.25
CA LEU A 343 20.96 1.07 9.71
C LEU A 343 20.82 -0.29 10.41
N PHE A 344 20.62 -1.37 9.65
CA PHE A 344 20.48 -2.72 10.18
C PHE A 344 21.73 -3.56 9.86
N PRO A 345 22.16 -4.49 10.74
CA PRO A 345 23.33 -5.31 10.51
C PRO A 345 23.24 -6.10 9.22
N LYS A 346 24.11 -5.79 8.24
CA LYS A 346 24.10 -6.39 6.88
C LYS A 346 24.21 -7.90 6.93
N PHE A 347 24.98 -8.45 7.88
CA PHE A 347 25.13 -9.88 8.08
C PHE A 347 23.77 -10.55 8.36
N ILE A 348 23.01 -10.02 9.34
CA ILE A 348 21.69 -10.57 9.71
C ILE A 348 20.72 -10.47 8.53
N ASN A 349 20.70 -9.33 7.83
CA ASN A 349 19.83 -9.15 6.68
C ASN A 349 20.13 -10.17 5.57
N ARG A 350 21.41 -10.33 5.21
CA ARG A 350 21.83 -11.21 4.10
C ARG A 350 21.67 -12.69 4.43
N GLN A 351 21.90 -13.11 5.67
CA GLN A 351 21.93 -14.50 6.07
C GLN A 351 20.56 -15.02 6.54
N TYR A 352 19.70 -14.15 7.12
CA TYR A 352 18.44 -14.59 7.73
C TYR A 352 17.22 -13.88 7.15
N ILE A 353 17.23 -12.54 7.07
CA ILE A 353 16.01 -11.81 6.70
C ILE A 353 15.64 -12.02 5.23
N LYS A 354 16.57 -11.71 4.33
CA LYS A 354 16.33 -11.75 2.89
C LYS A 354 16.11 -13.18 2.38
N PRO A 355 16.94 -14.21 2.72
CA PRO A 355 16.75 -15.56 2.21
C PRO A 355 15.42 -16.19 2.61
N TYR A 356 14.89 -15.88 3.79
CA TYR A 356 13.65 -16.45 4.32
C TYR A 356 12.43 -15.50 4.24
N ALA A 357 12.55 -14.36 3.55
CA ALA A 357 11.51 -13.35 3.46
C ALA A 357 10.96 -12.87 4.83
N LEU A 358 11.78 -12.87 5.88
CA LEU A 358 11.36 -12.59 7.26
C LEU A 358 10.89 -11.14 7.47
N LYS A 359 11.08 -10.24 6.52
CA LYS A 359 10.46 -8.91 6.53
C LYS A 359 8.93 -9.00 6.69
N ALA A 360 8.30 -10.08 6.21
CA ALA A 360 6.87 -10.34 6.34
C ALA A 360 6.43 -10.74 7.75
N LEU A 361 7.31 -11.36 8.53
CA LEU A 361 6.97 -12.00 9.79
C LEU A 361 6.35 -11.07 10.84
N PRO A 362 6.93 -9.89 11.14
CA PRO A 362 6.33 -8.99 12.14
C PRO A 362 4.94 -8.51 11.72
N CYS A 363 4.76 -8.16 10.45
CA CYS A 363 3.47 -7.75 9.93
C CYS A 363 2.43 -8.88 10.01
N PHE A 364 2.84 -10.13 9.76
CA PHE A 364 1.95 -11.30 9.90
C PHE A 364 1.52 -11.52 11.35
N ILE A 365 2.44 -11.43 12.32
CA ILE A 365 2.12 -11.57 13.74
C ILE A 365 1.18 -10.45 14.20
N ILE A 366 1.46 -9.20 13.80
CA ILE A 366 0.58 -8.06 14.10
C ILE A 366 -0.80 -8.24 13.46
N TRP A 367 -0.87 -8.77 12.23
CA TRP A 367 -2.14 -9.05 11.58
C TRP A 367 -2.96 -10.11 12.35
N LEU A 368 -2.32 -11.19 12.81
CA LEU A 368 -2.99 -12.17 13.68
C LEU A 368 -3.49 -11.55 14.99
N LYS A 369 -2.68 -10.67 15.60
CA LYS A 369 -3.09 -9.91 16.79
C LYS A 369 -4.29 -9.01 16.50
N ILE A 370 -4.34 -8.34 15.33
CA ILE A 370 -5.48 -7.53 14.91
C ILE A 370 -6.75 -8.41 14.76
N VAL A 371 -6.64 -9.56 14.10
CA VAL A 371 -7.77 -10.51 13.97
C VAL A 371 -8.26 -10.93 15.34
N TYR A 372 -7.36 -11.29 16.24
CA TYR A 372 -7.70 -11.62 17.63
C TYR A 372 -8.42 -10.45 18.32
N GLU A 373 -7.92 -9.22 18.21
CA GLU A 373 -8.54 -8.02 18.81
C GLU A 373 -9.93 -7.74 18.21
N ILE A 374 -10.10 -7.87 16.91
CA ILE A 374 -11.39 -7.72 16.26
C ILE A 374 -12.43 -8.70 16.86
N LEU A 375 -12.02 -9.94 17.12
CA LEU A 375 -12.91 -10.98 17.63
C LEU A 375 -13.22 -10.86 19.13
N THR A 376 -12.25 -10.43 19.93
CA THR A 376 -12.33 -10.50 21.40
C THR A 376 -12.56 -9.16 22.09
N ARG A 377 -12.11 -8.05 21.47
CA ARG A 377 -12.21 -6.74 22.09
C ARG A 377 -13.68 -6.28 22.21
N LYS A 378 -14.03 -5.74 23.37
CA LYS A 378 -15.28 -5.02 23.55
C LYS A 378 -15.15 -3.61 22.99
N PHE A 379 -15.95 -3.30 21.98
CA PHE A 379 -16.03 -1.97 21.38
C PHE A 379 -17.22 -1.24 22.02
N ASP A 380 -16.98 -0.61 23.18
CA ASP A 380 -18.01 0.19 23.85
C ASP A 380 -18.33 1.42 23.01
N ARG A 381 -19.60 1.85 23.05
CA ARG A 381 -20.03 3.11 22.46
C ARG A 381 -19.31 4.24 23.20
N GLN A 382 -18.17 4.69 22.69
CA GLN A 382 -17.65 5.98 23.17
C GLN A 382 -18.68 7.05 22.78
N PRO A 383 -19.07 7.93 23.71
CA PRO A 383 -19.87 9.07 23.34
C PRO A 383 -19.12 9.83 22.26
N VAL A 384 -19.83 10.18 21.19
CA VAL A 384 -19.32 11.04 20.13
C VAL A 384 -18.86 12.31 20.83
N LEU A 385 -17.55 12.48 21.03
CA LEU A 385 -17.01 13.77 21.41
C LEU A 385 -17.42 14.73 20.30
N ALA A 386 -18.39 15.60 20.61
CA ALA A 386 -18.83 16.63 19.72
C ALA A 386 -17.60 17.38 19.21
N ALA A 387 -17.51 17.49 17.88
CA ALA A 387 -16.53 18.34 17.23
C ALA A 387 -16.77 19.76 17.70
N VAL A 388 -15.83 20.30 18.50
CA VAL A 388 -15.66 21.71 18.75
C VAL A 388 -14.59 22.24 17.80
#